data_91c04fa91ac24a556a1855ee5ea9967b
#
_entry.id   91c04fa91ac24a556a1855ee5ea9967b
#
_cell.length_a   1.000
_cell.length_b   1.000
_cell.length_c   1.000
_cell.angle_alpha   90.00
_cell.angle_beta   90.00
_cell.angle_gamma   90.00
#
_symmetry.space_group_name_H-M   'P 1'
#
loop_
_entity.id
_entity.type
_entity.pdbx_description
1 polymer ?
#
loop_
_entity_poly.entity_id
_entity_poly.type
_entity_poly.pdbx_seq_one_letter_code
_entity_poly.pdbx_strand_id
1 'polypeptide(L)'
;MKKREFLKFLFSTTSLIFFSTFPSFSKSHKGKSKGKKKSSKKGKKKREYFINNIYPNLKIDSPQHQKLEGFVQPNTISLEIYKMAGILPGPPISEDTKIQKKRGMFKTGLKAKFYNNKKLVVCDDCWAIDYSYKRDGRPAYHKGRDLPMKFDEPVLAMADGMVVGLFENLMSRKGVEVVLRHTPQQSGSKYYIYTQYTHFNKWPLDLKIGQKIKVGDVLGPNGNSGKKGKKVRRPALHFAAFYSKSPNWSFFKGGFLVKDGYWMDPISFYRNEEPFDNKSVKKLKSKEKSPTIGYKTKSGKILPEGAKKVWPFAYDGV
;
A
#
# COMPACT_ATOMS: atom_id res chain seq x y z
N MET A 1 -11.58 0.82 -52.06
CA MET A 1 -12.77 1.64 -52.35
C MET A 1 -13.95 1.13 -51.57
N LYS A 2 -14.48 1.87 -50.62
CA LYS A 2 -15.87 2.22 -50.30
C LYS A 2 -15.93 2.83 -48.92
N LYS A 3 -16.17 4.13 -48.90
CA LYS A 3 -16.48 4.95 -47.72
C LYS A 3 -17.83 4.51 -47.14
N ARG A 4 -17.98 4.47 -45.83
CA ARG A 4 -19.27 4.49 -45.15
C ARG A 4 -19.29 5.64 -44.15
N GLU A 5 -20.34 6.41 -44.28
CA GLU A 5 -20.63 7.67 -43.68
C GLU A 5 -20.91 7.57 -42.19
N PHE A 6 -20.51 8.64 -41.46
CA PHE A 6 -20.77 8.84 -40.06
C PHE A 6 -22.08 9.65 -39.89
N LEU A 7 -23.05 9.01 -39.25
CA LEU A 7 -24.32 9.66 -38.87
C LEU A 7 -24.09 10.52 -37.63
N LYS A 8 -24.33 11.82 -37.76
CA LYS A 8 -24.37 12.76 -36.64
C LYS A 8 -25.72 12.72 -35.98
N PHE A 9 -25.79 12.43 -34.69
CA PHE A 9 -26.94 12.69 -33.84
C PHE A 9 -26.64 13.86 -32.95
N LEU A 10 -27.36 14.97 -33.21
CA LEU A 10 -27.48 16.13 -32.32
C LEU A 10 -28.54 15.80 -31.25
N PHE A 11 -28.16 15.88 -30.00
CA PHE A 11 -29.12 16.09 -28.90
C PHE A 11 -28.83 17.41 -28.23
N SER A 12 -29.78 18.32 -28.39
CA SER A 12 -29.95 19.57 -27.66
C SER A 12 -30.40 19.25 -26.23
N THR A 13 -29.68 19.72 -25.22
CA THR A 13 -30.17 19.82 -23.85
C THR A 13 -29.93 21.21 -23.33
N THR A 14 -31.03 21.91 -23.13
CA THR A 14 -31.17 23.19 -22.46
C THR A 14 -30.69 23.09 -21.01
N SER A 15 -29.65 23.85 -20.68
CA SER A 15 -29.16 24.00 -19.31
C SER A 15 -29.90 25.17 -18.63
N LEU A 16 -30.63 24.85 -17.60
CA LEU A 16 -31.14 25.86 -16.65
C LEU A 16 -30.00 26.24 -15.69
N ILE A 17 -29.61 27.51 -15.74
CA ILE A 17 -28.64 28.10 -14.84
C ILE A 17 -29.39 28.66 -13.62
N PHE A 18 -29.17 28.08 -12.45
CA PHE A 18 -29.55 28.69 -11.18
C PHE A 18 -28.41 29.55 -10.65
N PHE A 19 -28.60 30.85 -10.64
CA PHE A 19 -27.76 31.79 -9.92
C PHE A 19 -28.20 31.82 -8.45
N SER A 20 -27.32 31.38 -7.55
CA SER A 20 -27.42 31.68 -6.13
C SER A 20 -26.47 32.82 -5.78
N THR A 21 -27.03 33.94 -5.42
CA THR A 21 -26.35 35.15 -4.93
C THR A 21 -25.82 34.92 -3.51
N PHE A 22 -24.53 35.10 -3.31
CA PHE A 22 -23.94 35.22 -1.97
C PHE A 22 -23.79 36.70 -1.61
N PRO A 23 -24.12 37.12 -0.38
CA PRO A 23 -23.89 38.47 0.06
C PRO A 23 -22.40 38.74 0.37
N SER A 24 -21.93 39.85 -0.14
CA SER A 24 -20.59 40.40 0.14
C SER A 24 -20.55 41.02 1.53
N PHE A 25 -19.57 40.60 2.35
CA PHE A 25 -19.24 41.28 3.61
C PHE A 25 -18.11 42.28 3.39
N SER A 26 -18.42 43.54 3.69
CA SER A 26 -17.50 44.68 3.63
C SER A 26 -16.46 44.62 4.76
N LYS A 27 -15.23 45.02 4.42
CA LYS A 27 -14.13 45.27 5.36
C LYS A 27 -14.39 46.54 6.16
N SER A 28 -14.34 46.46 7.50
CA SER A 28 -14.10 47.62 8.34
C SER A 28 -12.73 47.52 8.98
N HIS A 29 -11.88 48.53 8.73
CA HIS A 29 -10.64 48.80 9.45
C HIS A 29 -10.94 49.47 10.77
N LYS A 30 -10.37 48.98 11.90
CA LYS A 30 -9.96 49.83 12.99
C LYS A 30 -9.01 49.12 13.98
N GLY A 31 -7.90 49.79 14.30
CA GLY A 31 -7.39 49.98 15.65
C GLY A 31 -6.30 49.02 16.14
N LYS A 32 -5.06 49.49 16.09
CA LYS A 32 -3.92 48.91 16.81
C LYS A 32 -4.11 49.04 18.33
N SER A 33 -3.93 47.96 19.09
CA SER A 33 -3.40 48.07 20.45
C SER A 33 -2.41 46.92 20.71
N LYS A 34 -1.18 47.30 21.12
CA LYS A 34 -0.12 46.37 21.51
C LYS A 34 -0.38 45.89 22.93
N GLY A 35 -0.79 44.65 23.09
CA GLY A 35 -0.80 43.97 24.37
C GLY A 35 -0.03 42.66 24.27
N LYS A 36 1.21 42.63 24.82
CA LYS A 36 1.98 41.38 24.98
C LYS A 36 1.30 40.50 26.02
N LYS A 37 0.48 39.54 25.59
CA LYS A 37 0.04 38.41 26.42
C LYS A 37 0.96 37.22 26.12
N LYS A 38 1.77 36.83 27.11
CA LYS A 38 2.43 35.53 27.17
C LYS A 38 1.33 34.45 27.15
N SER A 39 1.06 33.82 26.01
CA SER A 39 0.18 32.68 25.96
C SER A 39 0.99 31.42 26.31
N SER A 40 0.71 30.86 27.48
CA SER A 40 1.11 29.51 27.83
C SER A 40 0.55 28.57 26.76
N LYS A 41 1.41 27.97 25.95
CA LYS A 41 1.05 26.89 25.04
C LYS A 41 0.68 25.64 25.85
N LYS A 42 -0.53 25.59 26.40
CA LYS A 42 -1.15 24.32 26.78
C LYS A 42 -1.28 23.48 25.50
N GLY A 43 -0.44 22.47 25.37
CA GLY A 43 -0.51 21.52 24.26
C GLY A 43 -1.91 20.91 24.21
N LYS A 44 -2.71 21.33 23.23
CA LYS A 44 -3.99 20.67 22.93
C LYS A 44 -3.67 19.23 22.57
N LYS A 45 -3.91 18.26 23.47
CA LYS A 45 -3.96 16.84 23.12
C LYS A 45 -4.92 16.71 21.95
N LYS A 46 -4.40 16.35 20.78
CA LYS A 46 -5.19 16.10 19.60
C LYS A 46 -6.12 14.93 19.93
N ARG A 47 -7.43 15.15 19.98
CA ARG A 47 -8.40 14.07 20.16
C ARG A 47 -8.23 13.09 19.00
N GLU A 48 -7.92 11.86 19.34
CA GLU A 48 -7.88 10.77 18.39
C GLU A 48 -9.32 10.34 18.10
N TYR A 49 -9.72 10.41 16.83
CA TYR A 49 -11.05 9.99 16.42
C TYR A 49 -10.98 8.54 15.96
N PHE A 50 -11.82 7.72 16.55
CA PHE A 50 -11.99 6.33 16.18
C PHE A 50 -13.14 6.15 15.21
N ILE A 51 -13.15 5.04 14.49
CA ILE A 51 -14.20 4.69 13.52
C ILE A 51 -15.59 4.60 14.17
N ASN A 52 -15.67 4.29 15.45
CA ASN A 52 -16.93 4.25 16.23
C ASN A 52 -17.73 5.54 16.17
N ASN A 53 -17.08 6.67 15.97
CA ASN A 53 -17.79 7.95 15.81
C ASN A 53 -18.58 8.01 14.50
N ILE A 54 -18.24 7.15 13.54
CA ILE A 54 -18.88 7.08 12.21
C ILE A 54 -19.68 5.79 12.06
N TYR A 55 -19.20 4.70 12.63
CA TYR A 55 -19.82 3.38 12.61
C TYR A 55 -19.85 2.82 14.02
N PRO A 56 -20.81 3.24 14.85
CA PRO A 56 -20.99 2.68 16.20
C PRO A 56 -21.24 1.17 16.06
N ASN A 57 -20.70 0.42 17.00
CA ASN A 57 -20.82 -1.05 17.05
C ASN A 57 -20.14 -1.83 15.90
N LEU A 58 -19.18 -1.21 15.18
CA LEU A 58 -18.43 -1.95 14.18
C LEU A 58 -17.60 -3.05 14.83
N LYS A 59 -18.01 -4.28 14.59
CA LYS A 59 -17.31 -5.51 14.96
C LYS A 59 -17.18 -6.39 13.74
N ILE A 60 -16.15 -7.20 13.71
CA ILE A 60 -15.98 -8.27 12.73
C ILE A 60 -16.11 -9.58 13.45
N ASP A 61 -17.11 -10.36 13.07
CA ASP A 61 -17.22 -11.75 13.48
C ASP A 61 -16.37 -12.60 12.52
N SER A 62 -15.21 -12.97 12.99
CA SER A 62 -14.28 -13.83 12.27
C SER A 62 -13.45 -14.63 13.26
N PRO A 63 -13.96 -15.79 13.70
CA PRO A 63 -13.30 -16.65 14.68
C PRO A 63 -11.87 -17.04 14.29
N GLN A 64 -11.60 -17.15 12.99
CA GLN A 64 -10.26 -17.47 12.48
C GLN A 64 -9.25 -16.35 12.77
N HIS A 65 -9.64 -15.09 12.53
CA HIS A 65 -8.77 -13.94 12.79
C HIS A 65 -8.63 -13.64 14.28
N GLN A 66 -9.71 -13.81 15.06
CA GLN A 66 -9.71 -13.53 16.50
C GLN A 66 -8.71 -14.38 17.29
N LYS A 67 -8.37 -15.56 16.79
CA LYS A 67 -7.36 -16.45 17.37
C LYS A 67 -5.91 -16.05 17.01
N LEU A 68 -5.72 -15.12 16.10
CA LEU A 68 -4.39 -14.75 15.64
C LEU A 68 -3.78 -13.64 16.50
N GLU A 69 -2.50 -13.78 16.78
CA GLU A 69 -1.73 -12.76 17.49
C GLU A 69 -1.81 -11.41 16.77
N GLY A 70 -2.12 -10.37 17.52
CA GLY A 70 -2.18 -9.01 17.03
C GLY A 70 -3.49 -8.61 16.34
N PHE A 71 -4.43 -9.53 16.12
CA PHE A 71 -5.75 -9.13 15.64
C PHE A 71 -6.46 -8.27 16.69
N VAL A 72 -7.01 -7.14 16.25
CA VAL A 72 -7.86 -6.27 17.08
C VAL A 72 -9.13 -5.92 16.31
N GLN A 73 -10.20 -5.61 17.04
CA GLN A 73 -11.44 -5.21 16.38
C GLN A 73 -11.23 -3.87 15.64
N PRO A 74 -11.81 -3.71 14.44
CA PRO A 74 -11.59 -2.54 13.59
C PRO A 74 -12.00 -1.23 14.27
N ASN A 75 -12.96 -1.25 15.20
CA ASN A 75 -13.35 -0.08 15.98
C ASN A 75 -12.25 0.49 16.90
N THR A 76 -11.20 -0.28 17.17
CA THR A 76 -10.02 0.16 17.94
C THR A 76 -8.94 0.82 17.09
N ILE A 77 -9.13 0.89 15.78
CA ILE A 77 -8.20 1.50 14.83
C ILE A 77 -8.56 2.98 14.61
N SER A 78 -7.56 3.85 14.65
CA SER A 78 -7.78 5.28 14.45
C SER A 78 -8.29 5.60 13.04
N LEU A 79 -9.15 6.62 12.94
CA LEU A 79 -9.69 7.09 11.66
C LEU A 79 -8.58 7.48 10.66
N GLU A 80 -7.42 7.93 11.16
CA GLU A 80 -6.28 8.26 10.33
C GLU A 80 -5.74 7.04 9.57
N ILE A 81 -5.73 5.86 10.21
CA ILE A 81 -5.32 4.60 9.52
C ILE A 81 -6.32 4.21 8.43
N TYR A 82 -7.62 4.36 8.65
CA TYR A 82 -8.63 4.14 7.61
C TYR A 82 -8.42 5.06 6.41
N LYS A 83 -8.17 6.34 6.64
CA LYS A 83 -7.85 7.32 5.59
C LYS A 83 -6.54 6.97 4.87
N MET A 84 -5.51 6.57 5.61
CA MET A 84 -4.23 6.10 5.06
C MET A 84 -4.44 4.90 4.12
N ALA A 85 -5.24 3.94 4.53
CA ALA A 85 -5.55 2.75 3.75
C ALA A 85 -6.49 3.03 2.56
N GLY A 86 -7.20 4.16 2.57
CA GLY A 86 -8.17 4.52 1.52
C GLY A 86 -9.43 3.66 1.54
N ILE A 87 -9.89 3.25 2.72
CA ILE A 87 -11.00 2.29 2.90
C ILE A 87 -12.31 2.97 3.31
N LEU A 88 -12.27 4.23 3.73
CA LEU A 88 -13.48 4.92 4.11
C LEU A 88 -14.43 5.11 2.92
N PRO A 89 -15.74 4.96 3.14
CA PRO A 89 -16.72 5.36 2.14
C PRO A 89 -16.68 6.88 1.93
N GLY A 90 -16.84 7.29 0.70
CA GLY A 90 -16.84 8.69 0.30
C GLY A 90 -15.91 8.96 -0.90
N PRO A 91 -15.94 10.15 -1.47
CA PRO A 91 -15.07 10.51 -2.56
C PRO A 91 -13.61 10.35 -2.15
N PRO A 92 -12.71 9.99 -3.08
CA PRO A 92 -11.29 9.89 -2.81
C PRO A 92 -10.80 11.26 -2.36
N ILE A 93 -10.49 11.34 -1.09
CA ILE A 93 -10.24 12.59 -0.41
C ILE A 93 -8.85 13.08 -0.82
N SER A 94 -8.75 14.32 -1.29
CA SER A 94 -7.49 15.02 -1.51
C SER A 94 -6.59 15.04 -0.26
N GLU A 95 -7.16 14.79 0.89
CA GLU A 95 -6.49 14.64 2.17
C GLU A 95 -5.62 13.39 2.29
N ASP A 96 -5.84 12.36 1.49
CA ASP A 96 -5.06 11.12 1.52
C ASP A 96 -3.57 11.37 1.33
N THR A 97 -3.18 12.34 0.51
CA THR A 97 -1.76 12.65 0.30
C THR A 97 -1.10 13.27 1.52
N LYS A 98 -1.81 14.08 2.30
CA LYS A 98 -1.30 14.65 3.56
C LYS A 98 -1.10 13.55 4.60
N ILE A 99 -2.08 12.67 4.75
CA ILE A 99 -2.02 11.54 5.67
C ILE A 99 -0.96 10.55 5.22
N GLN A 100 -0.89 10.23 3.92
CA GLN A 100 0.16 9.38 3.38
C GLN A 100 1.55 9.92 3.72
N LYS A 101 1.82 11.21 3.49
CA LYS A 101 3.11 11.84 3.88
C LYS A 101 3.35 11.77 5.38
N LYS A 102 2.35 12.08 6.20
CA LYS A 102 2.45 11.99 7.65
C LYS A 102 2.81 10.57 8.11
N ARG A 103 2.27 9.56 7.42
CA ARG A 103 2.49 8.13 7.68
C ARG A 103 3.59 7.50 6.83
N GLY A 104 4.59 8.29 6.42
CA GLY A 104 5.85 7.79 5.89
C GLY A 104 5.92 7.63 4.37
N MET A 105 4.94 8.11 3.59
CA MET A 105 4.98 8.04 2.14
C MET A 105 5.96 9.07 1.56
N PHE A 106 7.22 8.68 1.42
CA PHE A 106 8.28 9.49 0.85
C PHE A 106 9.05 8.71 -0.21
N LYS A 107 9.46 9.37 -1.28
CA LYS A 107 10.42 8.81 -2.24
C LYS A 107 11.76 8.66 -1.52
N THR A 108 12.23 7.43 -1.37
CA THR A 108 13.47 7.10 -0.63
C THR A 108 14.71 7.21 -1.51
N GLY A 109 14.57 6.91 -2.78
CA GLY A 109 15.68 6.77 -3.73
C GLY A 109 16.38 5.42 -3.68
N LEU A 110 15.77 4.43 -3.00
CA LEU A 110 16.30 3.06 -2.98
C LEU A 110 16.22 2.42 -4.37
N LYS A 111 17.28 1.69 -4.71
CA LYS A 111 17.39 0.90 -5.94
C LYS A 111 17.62 -0.57 -5.57
N ALA A 112 16.93 -1.48 -6.22
CA ALA A 112 17.16 -2.90 -6.06
C ALA A 112 18.53 -3.30 -6.67
N LYS A 113 19.32 -4.10 -5.94
CA LYS A 113 20.55 -4.72 -6.42
C LYS A 113 20.47 -6.21 -6.13
N PHE A 114 20.36 -7.04 -7.15
CA PHE A 114 20.26 -8.48 -6.95
C PHE A 114 21.61 -9.11 -6.62
N TYR A 115 21.60 -10.10 -5.75
CA TYR A 115 22.78 -10.83 -5.33
C TYR A 115 23.45 -11.50 -6.53
N ASN A 116 24.73 -11.17 -6.76
CA ASN A 116 25.55 -11.72 -7.85
C ASN A 116 24.91 -11.74 -9.25
N ASN A 117 23.87 -10.93 -9.48
CA ASN A 117 23.19 -10.88 -10.76
C ASN A 117 23.03 -9.44 -11.25
N LYS A 118 23.97 -8.99 -12.08
CA LYS A 118 23.97 -7.64 -12.66
C LYS A 118 22.95 -7.48 -13.80
N LYS A 119 22.46 -8.59 -14.38
CA LYS A 119 21.50 -8.58 -15.49
C LYS A 119 20.05 -8.44 -14.99
N LEU A 120 19.79 -8.84 -13.74
CA LEU A 120 18.47 -8.68 -13.17
C LEU A 120 18.22 -7.22 -12.78
N VAL A 121 17.24 -6.65 -13.39
CA VAL A 121 16.68 -5.34 -13.07
C VAL A 121 15.25 -5.51 -12.60
N VAL A 122 14.79 -4.61 -11.77
CA VAL A 122 13.43 -4.68 -11.21
C VAL A 122 12.39 -4.54 -12.32
N CYS A 123 12.66 -3.70 -13.27
CA CYS A 123 11.87 -3.47 -14.46
C CYS A 123 12.55 -2.43 -15.36
N ASP A 124 12.60 -2.69 -16.63
CA ASP A 124 12.98 -1.72 -17.66
C ASP A 124 11.75 -1.16 -18.39
N ASP A 125 10.57 -1.71 -18.11
CA ASP A 125 9.35 -1.27 -18.76
C ASP A 125 8.80 -0.03 -18.05
N CYS A 126 8.71 1.06 -18.78
CA CYS A 126 8.28 2.36 -18.33
C CYS A 126 6.86 2.41 -17.73
N TRP A 127 6.08 1.34 -17.79
CA TRP A 127 4.78 1.29 -17.17
C TRP A 127 4.80 0.74 -15.73
N ALA A 128 5.91 0.16 -15.27
CA ALA A 128 6.10 -0.20 -13.87
C ALA A 128 6.11 1.06 -13.02
N ILE A 129 5.29 1.05 -11.97
CA ILE A 129 5.08 2.24 -11.18
C ILE A 129 5.78 2.10 -9.86
N ASP A 130 6.71 3.03 -9.63
CA ASP A 130 7.47 3.11 -8.41
C ASP A 130 6.65 3.49 -7.20
N TYR A 131 7.16 3.09 -6.04
CA TYR A 131 6.67 3.53 -4.75
C TYR A 131 6.67 5.06 -4.63
N SER A 132 5.60 5.59 -4.04
CA SER A 132 5.40 7.03 -3.83
C SER A 132 5.30 7.87 -5.11
N TYR A 133 5.08 7.27 -6.26
CA TYR A 133 4.80 7.99 -7.49
C TYR A 133 3.39 8.60 -7.47
N LYS A 134 3.28 9.85 -7.87
CA LYS A 134 1.99 10.55 -7.98
C LYS A 134 1.59 10.63 -9.44
N ARG A 135 0.62 9.83 -9.84
CA ARG A 135 0.04 9.89 -11.20
C ARG A 135 -0.87 11.09 -11.34
N ASP A 136 -0.92 11.67 -12.52
CA ASP A 136 -1.89 12.71 -12.86
C ASP A 136 -3.34 12.19 -12.71
N GLY A 137 -4.22 13.05 -12.25
CA GLY A 137 -5.61 12.70 -11.99
C GLY A 137 -5.85 11.69 -10.85
N ARG A 138 -4.81 11.31 -10.08
CA ARG A 138 -4.97 10.45 -8.90
C ARG A 138 -4.93 11.26 -7.61
N PRO A 139 -5.84 10.98 -6.66
CA PRO A 139 -5.87 11.71 -5.37
C PRO A 139 -4.72 11.31 -4.45
N ALA A 140 -4.12 10.14 -4.63
CA ALA A 140 -3.17 9.55 -3.71
C ALA A 140 -1.86 9.13 -4.41
N TYR A 141 -0.77 9.07 -3.62
CA TYR A 141 0.49 8.46 -4.07
C TYR A 141 0.34 6.95 -4.26
N HIS A 142 1.16 6.39 -5.15
CA HIS A 142 1.26 4.95 -5.35
C HIS A 142 1.84 4.28 -4.09
N LYS A 143 1.10 3.31 -3.56
CA LYS A 143 1.33 2.75 -2.22
C LYS A 143 2.32 1.58 -2.20
N GLY A 144 2.77 1.13 -3.37
CA GLY A 144 3.68 0.00 -3.53
C GLY A 144 4.50 0.12 -4.82
N ARG A 145 5.00 -0.99 -5.28
CA ARG A 145 5.63 -1.13 -6.60
C ARG A 145 4.79 -2.06 -7.46
N ASP A 146 4.60 -1.69 -8.71
CA ASP A 146 4.01 -2.59 -9.71
C ASP A 146 5.16 -3.32 -10.42
N LEU A 147 5.17 -4.64 -10.30
CA LEU A 147 6.19 -5.52 -10.84
C LEU A 147 5.59 -6.30 -12.02
N PRO A 148 5.88 -5.90 -13.27
CA PRO A 148 5.39 -6.61 -14.44
C PRO A 148 5.96 -8.02 -14.49
N MET A 149 5.09 -8.99 -14.72
CA MET A 149 5.46 -10.39 -14.90
C MET A 149 4.36 -11.07 -15.74
N LYS A 150 4.64 -12.23 -16.28
CA LYS A 150 3.67 -12.98 -17.07
C LYS A 150 2.44 -13.37 -16.25
N PHE A 151 1.31 -13.60 -16.91
CA PHE A 151 0.18 -14.28 -16.29
C PHE A 151 0.63 -15.63 -15.73
N ASP A 152 0.06 -15.99 -14.59
CA ASP A 152 0.27 -17.25 -13.90
C ASP A 152 1.71 -17.51 -13.43
N GLU A 153 2.63 -16.54 -13.59
CA GLU A 153 3.95 -16.63 -12.96
C GLU A 153 3.78 -16.75 -11.45
N PRO A 154 4.42 -17.74 -10.80
CA PRO A 154 4.28 -17.90 -9.34
C PRO A 154 4.78 -16.69 -8.56
N VAL A 155 3.91 -16.13 -7.72
CA VAL A 155 4.27 -15.08 -6.77
C VAL A 155 4.77 -15.72 -5.49
N LEU A 156 5.97 -15.34 -5.05
CA LEU A 156 6.65 -15.94 -3.90
C LEU A 156 6.52 -15.07 -2.65
N ALA A 157 6.44 -15.73 -1.50
CA ALA A 157 6.56 -15.09 -0.21
C ALA A 157 7.97 -14.52 -0.02
N MET A 158 8.06 -13.24 0.31
CA MET A 158 9.34 -12.53 0.40
C MET A 158 10.15 -12.87 1.65
N ALA A 159 9.52 -13.38 2.69
CA ALA A 159 10.13 -13.82 3.94
C ALA A 159 9.20 -14.79 4.67
N ASP A 160 9.72 -15.43 5.71
CA ASP A 160 8.89 -16.19 6.66
C ASP A 160 7.80 -15.28 7.24
N GLY A 161 6.58 -15.80 7.38
CA GLY A 161 5.46 -15.03 7.89
C GLY A 161 4.22 -15.85 8.15
N MET A 162 3.12 -15.16 8.35
CA MET A 162 1.80 -15.74 8.55
C MET A 162 0.77 -15.03 7.69
N VAL A 163 -0.11 -15.78 7.05
CA VAL A 163 -1.24 -15.23 6.30
C VAL A 163 -2.23 -14.58 7.27
N VAL A 164 -2.39 -13.27 7.17
CA VAL A 164 -3.31 -12.48 7.99
C VAL A 164 -4.42 -11.80 7.18
N GLY A 165 -4.36 -11.88 5.86
CA GLY A 165 -5.39 -11.35 4.98
C GLY A 165 -5.45 -12.11 3.67
N LEU A 166 -6.67 -12.50 3.31
CA LEU A 166 -7.04 -13.04 1.99
C LEU A 166 -8.30 -12.29 1.57
N PHE A 167 -8.24 -11.56 0.46
CA PHE A 167 -9.35 -10.72 0.02
C PHE A 167 -9.63 -10.88 -1.47
N GLU A 168 -10.90 -10.99 -1.81
CA GLU A 168 -11.38 -10.90 -3.18
C GLU A 168 -12.14 -9.59 -3.37
N ASN A 169 -11.50 -8.61 -3.96
CA ASN A 169 -12.03 -7.26 -4.17
C ASN A 169 -12.17 -6.91 -5.65
N LEU A 170 -12.83 -7.75 -6.43
CA LEU A 170 -12.91 -7.61 -7.89
C LEU A 170 -13.52 -6.28 -8.34
N MET A 171 -14.42 -5.68 -7.55
CA MET A 171 -15.02 -4.38 -7.82
C MET A 171 -14.11 -3.21 -7.41
N SER A 172 -13.09 -3.46 -6.63
CA SER A 172 -12.04 -2.50 -6.32
C SER A 172 -10.88 -2.59 -7.33
N ARG A 173 -9.91 -1.69 -7.20
CA ARG A 173 -8.69 -1.75 -8.02
C ARG A 173 -7.72 -2.83 -7.56
N LYS A 174 -7.89 -3.36 -6.36
CA LYS A 174 -6.97 -4.33 -5.77
C LYS A 174 -7.12 -5.73 -6.36
N GLY A 175 -8.36 -6.17 -6.58
CA GLY A 175 -8.62 -7.53 -7.04
C GLY A 175 -8.36 -8.55 -5.94
N VAL A 176 -7.71 -9.66 -6.27
CA VAL A 176 -7.32 -10.72 -5.34
C VAL A 176 -6.04 -10.33 -4.64
N GLU A 177 -6.04 -10.44 -3.31
CA GLU A 177 -4.98 -9.90 -2.45
C GLU A 177 -4.62 -10.86 -1.32
N VAL A 178 -3.33 -11.01 -1.06
CA VAL A 178 -2.75 -11.70 0.11
C VAL A 178 -2.00 -10.71 0.97
N VAL A 179 -2.13 -10.84 2.30
CA VAL A 179 -1.32 -10.09 3.26
C VAL A 179 -0.61 -11.05 4.20
N LEU A 180 0.71 -10.93 4.27
CA LEU A 180 1.53 -11.65 5.24
C LEU A 180 1.95 -10.70 6.36
N ARG A 181 1.95 -11.22 7.59
CA ARG A 181 2.55 -10.58 8.76
C ARG A 181 3.90 -11.24 9.05
N HIS A 182 4.91 -10.41 9.26
CA HIS A 182 6.26 -10.81 9.65
C HIS A 182 6.58 -10.26 11.04
N THR A 183 7.03 -11.11 11.94
CA THR A 183 7.53 -10.68 13.26
C THR A 183 8.89 -9.97 13.11
N PRO A 184 9.36 -9.25 14.14
CA PRO A 184 10.71 -8.69 14.16
C PRO A 184 11.79 -9.71 13.83
N GLN A 185 11.69 -10.93 14.35
CA GLN A 185 12.66 -12.02 14.08
C GLN A 185 12.62 -12.48 12.63
N GLN A 186 11.44 -12.62 12.05
CA GLN A 186 11.25 -13.05 10.66
C GLN A 186 11.71 -11.98 9.66
N SER A 187 11.45 -10.71 9.97
CA SER A 187 11.84 -9.59 9.11
C SER A 187 13.28 -9.12 9.31
N GLY A 188 13.94 -9.52 10.39
CA GLY A 188 15.25 -9.00 10.77
C GLY A 188 15.24 -7.50 11.08
N SER A 189 14.11 -6.97 11.57
CA SER A 189 13.93 -5.58 11.96
C SER A 189 13.38 -5.48 13.37
N LYS A 190 13.29 -4.27 13.92
CA LYS A 190 12.63 -4.04 15.22
C LYS A 190 11.11 -3.85 15.10
N TYR A 191 10.56 -4.01 13.90
CA TYR A 191 9.16 -3.75 13.60
C TYR A 191 8.44 -5.03 13.20
N TYR A 192 7.13 -5.06 13.49
CA TYR A 192 6.21 -5.92 12.76
C TYR A 192 6.03 -5.35 11.36
N ILE A 193 6.27 -6.17 10.34
CA ILE A 193 6.13 -5.78 8.94
C ILE A 193 4.98 -6.56 8.32
N TYR A 194 4.23 -5.91 7.46
CA TYR A 194 3.13 -6.49 6.71
C TYR A 194 3.40 -6.29 5.24
N THR A 195 3.49 -7.39 4.49
CA THR A 195 3.65 -7.36 3.04
C THR A 195 2.33 -7.68 2.36
N GLN A 196 1.96 -6.88 1.39
CA GLN A 196 0.70 -6.97 0.68
C GLN A 196 0.97 -7.24 -0.80
N TYR A 197 0.40 -8.31 -1.30
CA TYR A 197 0.51 -8.81 -2.66
C TYR A 197 -0.86 -8.71 -3.32
N THR A 198 -0.95 -8.03 -4.47
CA THR A 198 -2.24 -7.70 -5.08
C THR A 198 -2.24 -8.06 -6.55
N HIS A 199 -3.43 -8.29 -7.11
CA HIS A 199 -3.70 -8.60 -8.50
C HIS A 199 -3.47 -10.05 -8.92
N PHE A 200 -3.50 -11.00 -7.99
CA PHE A 200 -3.48 -12.42 -8.35
C PHE A 200 -4.52 -12.75 -9.42
N ASN A 201 -4.24 -13.76 -10.26
CA ASN A 201 -5.06 -14.07 -11.41
C ASN A 201 -6.38 -14.78 -11.06
N LYS A 202 -6.41 -15.58 -10.02
CA LYS A 202 -7.59 -16.36 -9.62
C LYS A 202 -7.89 -16.30 -8.12
N TRP A 203 -9.11 -16.66 -7.80
CA TRP A 203 -9.63 -16.93 -6.47
C TRP A 203 -10.48 -18.22 -6.51
N PRO A 204 -10.50 -19.05 -5.46
CA PRO A 204 -9.70 -18.96 -4.24
C PRO A 204 -8.23 -19.33 -4.47
N LEU A 205 -7.36 -18.83 -3.57
CA LEU A 205 -5.97 -19.26 -3.47
C LEU A 205 -5.87 -20.44 -2.50
N ASP A 206 -4.90 -21.32 -2.68
CA ASP A 206 -4.62 -22.46 -1.78
C ASP A 206 -3.91 -21.99 -0.50
N LEU A 207 -4.49 -21.00 0.15
CA LEU A 207 -3.98 -20.42 1.38
C LEU A 207 -5.09 -20.36 2.44
N LYS A 208 -4.69 -20.40 3.70
CA LYS A 208 -5.61 -20.27 4.84
C LYS A 208 -5.17 -19.16 5.77
N ILE A 209 -6.13 -18.44 6.34
CA ILE A 209 -5.85 -17.45 7.39
C ILE A 209 -5.18 -18.17 8.58
N GLY A 210 -4.07 -17.60 9.06
CA GLY A 210 -3.25 -18.20 10.12
C GLY A 210 -2.17 -19.17 9.62
N GLN A 211 -2.17 -19.52 8.33
CA GLN A 211 -1.14 -20.40 7.75
C GLN A 211 0.24 -19.77 7.89
N LYS A 212 1.20 -20.55 8.43
CA LYS A 212 2.62 -20.18 8.43
C LYS A 212 3.18 -20.39 7.03
N ILE A 213 3.94 -19.41 6.56
CA ILE A 213 4.56 -19.37 5.24
C ILE A 213 6.06 -19.26 5.40
N LYS A 214 6.80 -19.97 4.57
CA LYS A 214 8.25 -19.89 4.48
C LYS A 214 8.68 -18.96 3.35
N VAL A 215 9.85 -18.38 3.49
CA VAL A 215 10.49 -17.58 2.43
C VAL A 215 10.58 -18.39 1.13
N GLY A 216 10.08 -17.82 0.04
CA GLY A 216 10.08 -18.47 -1.26
C GLY A 216 8.94 -19.46 -1.51
N ASP A 217 8.00 -19.65 -0.56
CA ASP A 217 6.76 -20.40 -0.81
C ASP A 217 5.89 -19.68 -1.84
N VAL A 218 5.16 -20.44 -2.65
CA VAL A 218 4.24 -19.88 -3.65
C VAL A 218 2.95 -19.42 -2.96
N LEU A 219 2.61 -18.15 -3.16
CA LEU A 219 1.36 -17.56 -2.66
C LEU A 219 0.20 -17.69 -3.66
N GLY A 220 0.49 -17.76 -4.93
CA GLY A 220 -0.50 -17.87 -5.99
C GLY A 220 0.02 -17.35 -7.33
N PRO A 221 -0.83 -17.39 -8.39
CA PRO A 221 -0.45 -16.99 -9.74
C PRO A 221 -0.55 -15.47 -9.91
N ASN A 222 0.45 -14.86 -10.53
CA ASN A 222 0.43 -13.45 -10.92
C ASN A 222 -0.70 -13.18 -11.92
N GLY A 223 -1.25 -11.97 -11.87
CA GLY A 223 -2.35 -11.62 -12.77
C GLY A 223 -2.58 -10.12 -12.90
N ASN A 224 -3.82 -9.77 -13.19
CA ASN A 224 -4.26 -8.39 -13.29
C ASN A 224 -5.67 -8.18 -12.74
N SER A 225 -6.08 -8.97 -11.75
CA SER A 225 -7.42 -8.89 -11.16
C SER A 225 -7.75 -7.48 -10.61
N GLY A 226 -9.04 -7.26 -10.40
CA GLY A 226 -9.61 -5.99 -9.96
C GLY A 226 -10.27 -5.20 -11.08
N LYS A 227 -11.02 -4.17 -10.67
CA LYS A 227 -11.79 -3.31 -11.59
C LYS A 227 -10.91 -2.76 -12.70
N LYS A 228 -11.30 -2.98 -13.94
CA LYS A 228 -10.57 -2.63 -15.16
C LYS A 228 -9.27 -3.44 -15.41
N GLY A 229 -8.92 -4.40 -14.55
CA GLY A 229 -7.69 -5.17 -14.71
C GLY A 229 -7.59 -5.83 -16.07
N LYS A 230 -8.51 -6.73 -16.38
CA LYS A 230 -8.52 -7.53 -17.64
C LYS A 230 -8.57 -6.68 -18.93
N LYS A 231 -9.13 -5.46 -18.88
CA LYS A 231 -9.30 -4.62 -20.08
C LYS A 231 -8.14 -3.66 -20.36
N VAL A 232 -7.46 -3.18 -19.32
CA VAL A 232 -6.52 -2.03 -19.45
C VAL A 232 -5.21 -2.22 -18.72
N ARG A 233 -4.98 -3.34 -18.07
CA ARG A 233 -3.76 -3.58 -17.29
C ARG A 233 -3.04 -4.82 -17.79
N ARG A 234 -1.74 -4.69 -18.05
CA ARG A 234 -0.85 -5.84 -18.19
C ARG A 234 -0.77 -6.59 -16.85
N PRO A 235 -0.45 -7.89 -16.84
CA PRO A 235 -0.23 -8.62 -15.61
C PRO A 235 0.95 -8.02 -14.83
N ALA A 236 0.71 -7.76 -13.57
CA ALA A 236 1.72 -7.21 -12.67
C ALA A 236 1.34 -7.44 -11.22
N LEU A 237 2.28 -7.87 -10.43
CA LEU A 237 2.15 -7.86 -8.99
C LEU A 237 2.22 -6.41 -8.48
N HIS A 238 1.17 -5.94 -7.81
CA HIS A 238 1.30 -4.75 -6.96
C HIS A 238 1.76 -5.21 -5.57
N PHE A 239 2.94 -4.79 -5.20
CA PHE A 239 3.59 -5.15 -3.96
C PHE A 239 3.76 -3.92 -3.06
N ALA A 240 3.22 -3.99 -1.83
CA ALA A 240 3.30 -2.93 -0.84
C ALA A 240 3.78 -3.46 0.52
N ALA A 241 4.35 -2.58 1.33
CA ALA A 241 4.80 -2.89 2.67
C ALA A 241 4.39 -1.82 3.68
N PHE A 242 4.08 -2.28 4.90
CA PHE A 242 3.77 -1.45 6.05
C PHE A 242 4.57 -1.92 7.23
N TYR A 243 4.82 -1.03 8.20
CA TYR A 243 5.42 -1.42 9.47
C TYR A 243 4.75 -0.75 10.65
N SER A 244 4.82 -1.38 11.80
CA SER A 244 4.40 -0.84 13.09
C SER A 244 5.29 -1.37 14.21
N LYS A 245 5.38 -0.62 15.31
CA LYS A 245 5.97 -1.10 16.56
C LYS A 245 5.06 -2.05 17.30
N SER A 246 3.75 -1.96 17.05
CA SER A 246 2.74 -2.83 17.63
C SER A 246 2.45 -4.01 16.69
N PRO A 247 2.20 -5.22 17.25
CA PRO A 247 1.75 -6.36 16.46
C PRO A 247 0.33 -6.20 15.92
N ASN A 248 -0.39 -5.14 16.31
CA ASN A 248 -1.82 -5.04 16.15
C ASN A 248 -2.25 -4.64 14.74
N TRP A 249 -3.22 -5.37 14.23
CA TRP A 249 -3.80 -5.19 12.90
C TRP A 249 -5.28 -5.55 12.88
N SER A 250 -5.96 -5.13 11.83
CA SER A 250 -7.36 -5.44 11.57
C SER A 250 -7.63 -5.40 10.08
N PHE A 251 -8.88 -5.56 9.70
CA PHE A 251 -9.34 -5.31 8.33
C PHE A 251 -10.76 -4.73 8.34
N PHE A 252 -11.15 -4.13 7.22
CA PHE A 252 -12.50 -3.60 7.05
C PHE A 252 -12.83 -3.49 5.57
N LYS A 253 -14.01 -4.01 5.14
CA LYS A 253 -14.47 -3.97 3.74
C LYS A 253 -13.39 -4.36 2.74
N GLY A 254 -12.69 -5.46 2.99
CA GLY A 254 -11.61 -5.97 2.13
C GLY A 254 -10.34 -5.11 2.10
N GLY A 255 -10.15 -4.23 3.06
CA GLY A 255 -8.93 -3.45 3.22
C GLY A 255 -8.21 -3.78 4.52
N PHE A 256 -6.90 -3.95 4.44
CA PHE A 256 -6.05 -4.28 5.59
C PHE A 256 -5.64 -3.02 6.36
N LEU A 257 -5.63 -3.11 7.67
CA LEU A 257 -5.38 -2.00 8.60
C LEU A 257 -4.28 -2.38 9.59
N VAL A 258 -3.19 -1.64 9.62
CA VAL A 258 -2.12 -1.82 10.61
C VAL A 258 -2.25 -0.72 11.66
N LYS A 259 -2.50 -1.11 12.92
CA LYS A 259 -2.62 -0.15 14.04
C LYS A 259 -1.30 0.62 14.18
N ASP A 260 -1.40 1.95 14.21
CA ASP A 260 -0.26 2.87 14.24
C ASP A 260 0.74 2.67 13.08
N GLY A 261 0.26 2.10 11.97
CA GLY A 261 1.06 1.70 10.82
C GLY A 261 1.65 2.89 10.04
N TYR A 262 2.77 2.62 9.41
CA TYR A 262 3.46 3.51 8.49
C TYR A 262 3.74 2.79 7.18
N TRP A 263 3.77 3.54 6.09
CA TRP A 263 4.22 3.03 4.80
C TRP A 263 5.72 2.77 4.82
N MET A 264 6.12 1.67 4.22
CA MET A 264 7.51 1.31 3.96
C MET A 264 7.74 1.25 2.45
N ASP A 265 8.84 1.81 1.96
CA ASP A 265 9.28 1.51 0.59
C ASP A 265 9.55 0.00 0.50
N PRO A 266 8.92 -0.71 -0.45
CA PRO A 266 9.12 -2.16 -0.58
C PRO A 266 10.59 -2.59 -0.69
N ILE A 267 11.46 -1.75 -1.23
CA ILE A 267 12.90 -2.05 -1.27
C ILE A 267 13.54 -1.90 0.11
N SER A 268 12.98 -1.04 0.99
CA SER A 268 13.47 -0.92 2.37
C SER A 268 13.32 -2.22 3.17
N PHE A 269 12.35 -3.07 2.81
CA PHE A 269 12.17 -4.39 3.40
C PHE A 269 13.43 -5.27 3.30
N TYR A 270 14.20 -5.13 2.22
CA TYR A 270 15.41 -5.92 1.98
C TYR A 270 16.65 -5.40 2.72
N ARG A 271 16.57 -4.27 3.40
CA ARG A 271 17.68 -3.82 4.24
C ARG A 271 17.89 -4.79 5.39
N ASN A 272 19.15 -4.99 5.78
CA ASN A 272 19.54 -5.85 6.90
C ASN A 272 19.82 -5.05 8.18
N GLU A 273 19.85 -3.73 8.08
CA GLU A 273 20.16 -2.80 9.16
C GLU A 273 19.32 -1.53 9.11
N GLU A 274 19.25 -0.84 10.22
CA GLU A 274 18.61 0.47 10.33
C GLU A 274 19.25 1.50 9.37
N PRO A 275 18.50 2.50 8.94
CA PRO A 275 17.08 2.72 9.19
C PRO A 275 16.19 1.94 8.23
N PHE A 276 14.98 1.58 8.68
CA PHE A 276 13.94 0.98 7.83
C PHE A 276 12.84 1.98 7.44
N ASP A 277 12.65 3.04 8.23
CA ASP A 277 11.63 4.05 7.95
C ASP A 277 12.04 4.96 6.79
N ASN A 278 11.08 5.30 5.95
CA ASN A 278 11.33 6.05 4.71
C ASN A 278 11.93 7.44 4.92
N LYS A 279 11.61 8.11 6.02
CA LYS A 279 12.13 9.46 6.31
C LYS A 279 13.62 9.43 6.57
N SER A 280 14.09 8.43 7.31
CA SER A 280 15.50 8.21 7.62
C SER A 280 16.24 7.62 6.41
N VAL A 281 15.65 6.64 5.74
CA VAL A 281 16.21 6.04 4.50
C VAL A 281 16.43 7.11 3.42
N LYS A 282 15.52 8.06 3.26
CA LYS A 282 15.68 9.17 2.31
C LYS A 282 16.97 9.95 2.52
N LYS A 283 17.46 10.05 3.76
CA LYS A 283 18.65 10.81 4.14
C LYS A 283 19.97 10.06 3.95
N LEU A 284 19.92 8.76 3.70
CA LEU A 284 21.12 7.94 3.47
C LEU A 284 21.94 8.45 2.28
N LYS A 285 23.23 8.20 2.31
CA LYS A 285 24.13 8.46 1.17
C LYS A 285 23.78 7.52 0.00
N SER A 286 24.07 7.93 -1.21
CA SER A 286 23.74 7.14 -2.42
C SER A 286 24.27 5.72 -2.39
N LYS A 287 25.47 5.49 -1.86
CA LYS A 287 26.11 4.17 -1.72
C LYS A 287 25.33 3.21 -0.81
N GLU A 288 24.55 3.73 0.15
CA GLU A 288 23.75 2.98 1.12
C GLU A 288 22.34 2.69 0.61
N LYS A 289 21.97 3.21 -0.56
CA LYS A 289 20.62 3.13 -1.14
C LYS A 289 20.42 1.96 -2.10
N SER A 290 21.34 1.02 -2.14
CA SER A 290 21.23 -0.16 -3.00
C SER A 290 21.36 -1.44 -2.16
N PRO A 291 20.32 -1.80 -1.37
CA PRO A 291 20.36 -3.04 -0.60
C PRO A 291 20.44 -4.23 -1.55
N THR A 292 21.25 -5.22 -1.15
CA THR A 292 21.35 -6.47 -1.88
C THR A 292 20.12 -7.32 -1.65
N ILE A 293 19.47 -7.75 -2.72
CA ILE A 293 18.24 -8.51 -2.71
C ILE A 293 18.53 -9.96 -3.07
N GLY A 294 18.12 -10.87 -2.19
CA GLY A 294 18.09 -12.30 -2.47
C GLY A 294 16.96 -12.66 -3.42
N TYR A 295 17.08 -13.77 -4.10
CA TYR A 295 16.04 -14.30 -4.98
C TYR A 295 16.07 -15.83 -5.01
N LYS A 296 14.97 -16.43 -5.41
CA LYS A 296 14.85 -17.86 -5.67
C LYS A 296 15.12 -18.11 -7.15
N THR A 297 15.93 -19.09 -7.48
CA THR A 297 16.13 -19.53 -8.87
C THR A 297 14.92 -20.34 -9.33
N LYS A 298 14.71 -20.47 -10.63
CA LYS A 298 13.69 -21.36 -11.19
C LYS A 298 13.93 -22.83 -10.85
N SER A 299 15.19 -23.22 -10.58
CA SER A 299 15.55 -24.54 -10.05
C SER A 299 15.24 -24.72 -8.56
N GLY A 300 14.73 -23.68 -7.87
CA GLY A 300 14.32 -23.75 -6.48
C GLY A 300 15.35 -23.30 -5.46
N LYS A 301 16.60 -23.00 -5.85
CA LYS A 301 17.67 -22.58 -4.95
C LYS A 301 17.49 -21.12 -4.54
N ILE A 302 17.63 -20.81 -3.24
CA ILE A 302 17.62 -19.44 -2.72
C ILE A 302 19.05 -18.88 -2.72
N LEU A 303 19.22 -17.70 -3.26
CA LEU A 303 20.50 -16.99 -3.36
C LEU A 303 20.43 -15.60 -2.69
N PRO A 304 21.40 -15.21 -1.82
CA PRO A 304 22.45 -16.09 -1.27
C PRO A 304 21.84 -17.23 -0.43
N GLU A 305 22.59 -18.29 -0.25
CA GLU A 305 22.19 -19.37 0.66
C GLU A 305 21.88 -18.81 2.05
N GLY A 306 20.78 -19.29 2.68
CA GLY A 306 20.30 -18.80 3.96
C GLY A 306 19.67 -17.40 3.93
N ALA A 307 19.41 -16.82 2.75
CA ALA A 307 18.72 -15.54 2.67
C ALA A 307 17.33 -15.61 3.31
N LYS A 308 17.09 -14.74 4.31
CA LYS A 308 15.81 -14.62 5.00
C LYS A 308 14.77 -13.84 4.20
N LYS A 309 15.17 -13.19 3.12
CA LYS A 309 14.33 -12.36 2.27
C LYS A 309 14.66 -12.59 0.80
N VAL A 310 13.64 -12.84 -0.02
CA VAL A 310 13.78 -13.06 -1.45
C VAL A 310 12.85 -12.16 -2.24
N TRP A 311 13.19 -11.91 -3.50
CA TRP A 311 12.31 -11.22 -4.43
C TRP A 311 11.05 -12.06 -4.71
N PRO A 312 9.87 -11.44 -4.95
CA PRO A 312 8.61 -12.18 -5.08
C PRO A 312 8.46 -12.98 -6.38
N PHE A 313 9.49 -13.07 -7.19
CA PHE A 313 9.52 -13.91 -8.38
C PHE A 313 10.84 -14.68 -8.48
N ALA A 314 10.76 -15.88 -9.08
CA ALA A 314 11.95 -16.67 -9.37
C ALA A 314 12.59 -16.22 -10.69
N TYR A 315 13.90 -16.35 -10.77
CA TYR A 315 14.68 -16.03 -11.96
C TYR A 315 15.61 -17.18 -12.34
N ASP A 316 16.10 -17.15 -13.57
CA ASP A 316 17.17 -18.06 -13.97
C ASP A 316 18.42 -17.75 -13.16
N GLY A 317 19.09 -18.77 -12.67
CA GLY A 317 20.38 -18.62 -12.01
C GLY A 317 21.44 -18.07 -12.98
N VAL A 318 22.45 -17.40 -12.42
CA VAL A 318 23.64 -16.97 -13.19
C VAL A 318 24.60 -18.13 -13.27
#